data_4225889da96a7a658f3f81939856810f
#
_entry.id   4225889da96a7a658f3f81939856810f
#
_cell.length_a   1.000
_cell.length_b   1.000
_cell.length_c   1.000
_cell.angle_alpha   90.00
_cell.angle_beta   90.00
_cell.angle_gamma   90.00
#
_symmetry.space_group_name_H-M   'P 1'
#
loop_
_entity.id
_entity.type
_entity.pdbx_description
1 polymer ?
#
loop_
_entity_poly.entity_id
_entity_poly.type
_entity_poly.pdbx_seq_one_letter_code
_entity_poly.pdbx_strand_id
1 'polypeptide(L)'
;SWVLGFQQQPYYGYGTAGSIPSEVEGEAIYIEQYRRYIYRTLFGGIYYPTSRFQRFELGLEGTLVDEDVLEYFQPYELASGFPTDVLRSRTVDVASYSYAMPTLAWVFDNALYGYVGPFLGRRSRFEVGQSIGTWQFFQGTADYRRYDKVAGPVVLATRLFYFGRRGRDAELFQFYGGTTELVRGHTYGSYEKNECLVGGALNACAVNNLIGSQSAVGNVELRWPLWNSVLAGLPLPFAGLETAVFFDAGLVWDNDSNIKWNRDEDDPFIDPSQFDPALGGPEVRNVVRSWGASLRGNLLGFLPLRLDYSRPLGRPMVKHY
;
A
#
# COMPACT_ATOMS: atom_id res chain seq x y z
N SER A 1 -19.69 -15.87 16.45
CA SER A 1 -18.28 -16.15 16.80
C SER A 1 -17.60 -14.87 17.25
N TRP A 2 -16.47 -15.01 17.92
CA TRP A 2 -15.67 -13.89 18.41
C TRP A 2 -14.18 -14.12 18.12
N VAL A 3 -13.40 -13.07 18.11
CA VAL A 3 -11.95 -13.08 18.00
C VAL A 3 -11.35 -12.12 19.01
N LEU A 4 -10.18 -12.45 19.53
CA LEU A 4 -9.34 -11.59 20.34
C LEU A 4 -7.89 -11.82 19.90
N GLY A 5 -7.14 -10.76 19.75
CA GLY A 5 -5.76 -10.87 19.34
C GLY A 5 -4.93 -9.66 19.75
N PHE A 6 -3.63 -9.84 19.72
CA PHE A 6 -2.63 -8.81 19.95
C PHE A 6 -1.62 -8.83 18.82
N GLN A 7 -1.18 -7.66 18.38
CA GLN A 7 -0.09 -7.53 17.42
C GLN A 7 0.87 -6.40 17.83
N GLN A 8 2.12 -6.56 17.48
CA GLN A 8 3.12 -5.50 17.56
C GLN A 8 3.81 -5.37 16.23
N GLN A 9 3.89 -4.16 15.69
CA GLN A 9 4.47 -3.90 14.38
C GLN A 9 5.30 -2.62 14.39
N PRO A 10 6.60 -2.69 14.07
CA PRO A 10 7.42 -1.51 13.86
C PRO A 10 7.26 -0.99 12.42
N TYR A 11 7.19 0.33 12.28
CA TYR A 11 7.30 1.06 11.03
C TYR A 11 8.50 1.99 11.09
N TYR A 12 9.27 2.03 10.02
CA TYR A 12 10.41 2.91 9.89
C TYR A 12 10.06 4.00 8.87
N GLY A 13 10.15 5.24 9.31
CA GLY A 13 10.04 6.42 8.45
C GLY A 13 11.37 6.73 7.78
N TYR A 14 11.35 7.75 6.92
CA TYR A 14 12.56 8.23 6.28
C TYR A 14 13.54 8.73 7.34
N GLY A 15 14.80 8.33 7.14
CA GLY A 15 15.91 8.80 7.93
C GLY A 15 16.56 10.05 7.33
N THR A 16 17.33 10.72 8.15
CA THR A 16 18.29 11.73 7.72
C THR A 16 19.68 11.19 7.93
N ALA A 17 20.59 11.55 7.04
CA ALA A 17 21.99 11.19 7.17
C ALA A 17 22.85 12.43 6.96
N GLY A 18 23.95 12.51 7.69
CA GLY A 18 24.87 13.63 7.60
C GLY A 18 26.14 13.38 8.38
N SER A 19 27.10 14.27 8.27
CA SER A 19 28.34 14.21 9.02
C SER A 19 28.51 15.45 9.87
N ILE A 20 28.94 15.26 11.10
CA ILE A 20 29.32 16.34 12.01
C ILE A 20 30.82 16.25 12.34
N PRO A 21 31.47 17.36 12.67
CA PRO A 21 32.86 17.35 13.14
C PRO A 21 32.99 16.47 14.39
N SER A 22 34.07 15.69 14.46
CA SER A 22 34.51 15.02 15.67
C SER A 22 35.31 15.97 16.55
N GLU A 23 35.41 15.65 17.84
CA GLU A 23 36.38 16.32 18.75
C GLU A 23 37.84 15.95 18.45
N VAL A 24 38.05 14.85 17.69
CA VAL A 24 39.34 14.39 17.27
C VAL A 24 39.70 15.03 15.93
N GLU A 25 40.88 15.67 15.86
CA GLU A 25 41.37 16.32 14.65
C GLU A 25 41.56 15.31 13.52
N GLY A 26 41.02 15.59 12.33
CA GLY A 26 41.07 14.70 11.17
C GLY A 26 39.95 13.66 11.11
N GLU A 27 39.03 13.65 12.06
CA GLU A 27 37.88 12.76 12.06
C GLU A 27 36.55 13.50 11.90
N ALA A 28 35.54 12.80 11.40
CA ALA A 28 34.15 13.22 11.44
C ALA A 28 33.27 12.05 11.89
N ILE A 29 32.07 12.35 12.36
CA ILE A 29 31.08 11.36 12.76
C ILE A 29 29.96 11.37 11.74
N TYR A 30 29.78 10.27 11.03
CA TYR A 30 28.61 10.04 10.20
C TYR A 30 27.44 9.66 11.11
N ILE A 31 26.35 10.40 10.99
CA ILE A 31 25.11 10.17 11.75
C ILE A 31 24.02 9.77 10.78
N GLU A 32 23.36 8.70 11.09
CA GLU A 32 22.16 8.22 10.38
C GLU A 32 21.03 8.10 11.39
N GLN A 33 19.90 8.74 11.11
CA GLN A 33 18.74 8.78 11.98
C GLN A 33 17.54 8.20 11.27
N TYR A 34 16.85 7.27 11.90
CA TYR A 34 15.61 6.69 11.43
C TYR A 34 14.50 6.93 12.44
N ARG A 35 13.40 7.51 12.01
CA ARG A 35 12.21 7.61 12.83
C ARG A 35 11.51 6.26 12.84
N ARG A 36 11.20 5.72 14.03
CA ARG A 36 10.53 4.45 14.20
C ARG A 36 9.24 4.65 14.99
N TYR A 37 8.17 3.99 14.51
CA TYR A 37 6.88 3.92 15.18
C TYR A 37 6.59 2.47 15.54
N ILE A 38 6.39 2.17 16.82
CA ILE A 38 6.05 0.83 17.30
C ILE A 38 4.56 0.81 17.65
N TYR A 39 3.77 0.18 16.80
CA TYR A 39 2.34 -0.02 17.04
C TYR A 39 2.14 -1.27 17.87
N ARG A 40 1.44 -1.15 19.01
CA ARG A 40 0.98 -2.26 19.84
C ARG A 40 -0.54 -2.19 19.90
N THR A 41 -1.19 -3.13 19.23
CA THR A 41 -2.65 -3.16 19.08
C THR A 41 -3.23 -4.38 19.73
N LEU A 42 -4.14 -4.17 20.67
CA LEU A 42 -5.06 -5.18 21.17
C LEU A 42 -6.36 -5.02 20.39
N PHE A 43 -6.86 -6.10 19.82
CA PHE A 43 -8.11 -6.05 19.04
C PHE A 43 -9.04 -7.19 19.39
N GLY A 44 -10.33 -6.91 19.32
CA GLY A 44 -11.39 -7.91 19.50
C GLY A 44 -12.54 -7.67 18.56
N GLY A 45 -13.31 -8.71 18.28
CA GLY A 45 -14.45 -8.60 17.40
C GLY A 45 -15.50 -9.68 17.61
N ILE A 46 -16.75 -9.32 17.28
CA ILE A 46 -17.91 -10.20 17.32
C ILE A 46 -18.50 -10.28 15.91
N TYR A 47 -18.71 -11.50 15.45
CA TYR A 47 -19.30 -11.78 14.14
C TYR A 47 -20.70 -12.34 14.30
N TYR A 48 -21.69 -11.63 13.77
CA TYR A 48 -23.09 -11.98 13.82
C TYR A 48 -23.61 -12.36 12.42
N PRO A 49 -23.75 -13.66 12.10
CA PRO A 49 -24.29 -14.09 10.81
C PRO A 49 -25.79 -13.83 10.76
N THR A 50 -26.24 -13.14 9.72
CA THR A 50 -27.68 -12.93 9.44
C THR A 50 -28.22 -13.90 8.38
N SER A 51 -27.31 -14.48 7.57
CA SER A 51 -27.62 -15.56 6.63
C SER A 51 -26.37 -16.38 6.32
N ARG A 52 -26.50 -17.38 5.40
CA ARG A 52 -25.34 -18.17 4.91
C ARG A 52 -24.25 -17.29 4.26
N PHE A 53 -24.65 -16.14 3.72
CA PHE A 53 -23.80 -15.30 2.90
C PHE A 53 -23.55 -13.92 3.49
N GLN A 54 -24.23 -13.61 4.61
CA GLN A 54 -24.20 -12.26 5.19
C GLN A 54 -23.87 -12.31 6.67
N ARG A 55 -23.07 -11.35 7.11
CA ARG A 55 -22.80 -11.12 8.53
C ARG A 55 -22.50 -9.66 8.82
N PHE A 56 -22.81 -9.24 10.01
CA PHE A 56 -22.27 -8.03 10.63
C PHE A 56 -21.07 -8.38 11.50
N GLU A 57 -20.12 -7.49 11.51
CA GLU A 57 -18.92 -7.58 12.32
C GLU A 57 -18.80 -6.30 13.16
N LEU A 58 -18.71 -6.46 14.46
CA LEU A 58 -18.40 -5.39 15.40
C LEU A 58 -16.97 -5.62 15.87
N GLY A 59 -16.13 -4.62 15.69
CA GLY A 59 -14.73 -4.64 16.11
C GLY A 59 -14.43 -3.53 17.09
N LEU A 60 -13.45 -3.76 17.93
CA LEU A 60 -12.81 -2.74 18.75
C LEU A 60 -11.32 -3.01 18.76
N GLU A 61 -10.54 -2.01 18.42
CA GLU A 61 -9.10 -2.05 18.63
C GLU A 61 -8.65 -0.93 19.55
N GLY A 62 -7.64 -1.22 20.38
CA GLY A 62 -6.93 -0.24 21.18
C GLY A 62 -5.47 -0.28 20.79
N THR A 63 -4.93 0.85 20.34
CA THR A 63 -3.56 0.95 19.82
C THR A 63 -2.76 1.93 20.65
N LEU A 64 -1.58 1.49 21.08
CA LEU A 64 -0.51 2.32 21.61
C LEU A 64 0.58 2.45 20.54
N VAL A 65 1.04 3.65 20.32
CA VAL A 65 2.10 3.94 19.35
C VAL A 65 3.21 4.67 20.06
N ASP A 66 4.38 4.07 20.12
CA ASP A 66 5.59 4.73 20.58
C ASP A 66 6.39 5.22 19.38
N GLU A 67 6.74 6.49 19.40
CA GLU A 67 7.58 7.14 18.42
C GLU A 67 8.96 7.36 19.01
N ASP A 68 9.97 6.81 18.36
CA ASP A 68 11.36 7.03 18.71
C ASP A 68 12.25 7.31 17.48
N VAL A 69 13.44 7.84 17.73
CA VAL A 69 14.48 8.03 16.72
C VAL A 69 15.64 7.10 17.06
N LEU A 70 15.95 6.22 16.11
CA LEU A 70 17.16 5.42 16.13
C LEU A 70 18.29 6.23 15.50
N GLU A 71 19.31 6.51 16.28
CA GLU A 71 20.49 7.23 15.82
C GLU A 71 21.67 6.25 15.75
N TYR A 72 22.35 6.22 14.63
CA TYR A 72 23.57 5.47 14.40
C TYR A 72 24.73 6.46 14.22
N PHE A 73 25.84 6.23 14.91
CA PHE A 73 27.03 7.06 14.89
C PHE A 73 28.21 6.24 14.42
N GLN A 74 28.82 6.64 13.31
CA GLN A 74 30.01 6.01 12.76
C GLN A 74 31.13 7.04 12.66
N PRO A 75 32.11 7.04 13.59
CA PRO A 75 33.32 7.83 13.42
C PRO A 75 34.15 7.35 12.23
N TYR A 76 34.68 8.26 11.45
CA TYR A 76 35.52 7.94 10.30
C TYR A 76 36.60 9.00 10.09
N GLU A 77 37.74 8.60 9.53
CA GLU A 77 38.83 9.48 9.15
C GLU A 77 38.49 10.24 7.87
N LEU A 78 38.64 11.57 7.88
CA LEU A 78 38.31 12.42 6.75
C LEU A 78 39.19 12.16 5.51
N ALA A 79 40.46 11.79 5.72
CA ALA A 79 41.40 11.55 4.63
C ALA A 79 41.15 10.25 3.87
N SER A 80 40.80 9.19 4.57
CA SER A 80 40.66 7.86 4.01
C SER A 80 39.19 7.41 3.85
N GLY A 81 38.26 8.04 4.61
CA GLY A 81 36.88 7.62 4.69
C GLY A 81 36.64 6.30 5.44
N PHE A 82 37.70 5.72 6.05
CA PHE A 82 37.55 4.49 6.81
C PHE A 82 37.01 4.73 8.22
N PRO A 83 36.18 3.82 8.76
CA PRO A 83 35.75 3.86 10.14
C PRO A 83 36.93 3.82 11.11
N THR A 84 36.93 4.69 12.12
CA THR A 84 37.97 4.76 13.16
C THR A 84 37.52 4.11 14.47
N ASP A 85 36.21 3.91 14.67
CA ASP A 85 35.65 3.25 15.84
C ASP A 85 34.43 2.39 15.42
N VAL A 86 33.91 1.60 16.36
CA VAL A 86 32.71 0.76 16.14
C VAL A 86 31.46 1.62 15.98
N LEU A 87 30.52 1.11 15.17
CA LEU A 87 29.19 1.70 15.01
C LEU A 87 28.48 1.70 16.39
N ARG A 88 28.07 2.86 16.82
CA ARG A 88 27.27 3.05 18.05
C ARG A 88 25.84 3.40 17.66
N SER A 89 24.89 2.99 18.49
CA SER A 89 23.48 3.35 18.32
C SER A 89 22.88 3.88 19.61
N ARG A 90 21.95 4.80 19.46
CA ARG A 90 21.15 5.35 20.55
C ARG A 90 19.69 5.40 20.12
N THR A 91 18.78 5.13 21.04
CA THR A 91 17.35 5.35 20.85
C THR A 91 16.93 6.57 21.65
N VAL A 92 16.24 7.48 21.03
CA VAL A 92 15.69 8.69 21.65
C VAL A 92 14.17 8.63 21.56
N ASP A 93 13.50 8.52 22.71
CA ASP A 93 12.05 8.55 22.78
C ASP A 93 11.56 9.96 22.42
N VAL A 94 10.58 10.03 21.54
CA VAL A 94 10.01 11.30 21.04
C VAL A 94 8.63 11.53 21.62
N ALA A 95 7.70 10.58 21.42
CA ALA A 95 6.32 10.70 21.85
C ALA A 95 5.63 9.35 21.98
N SER A 96 4.53 9.33 22.70
CA SER A 96 3.61 8.18 22.73
C SER A 96 2.20 8.66 22.45
N TYR A 97 1.49 7.88 21.66
CA TYR A 97 0.10 8.15 21.26
C TYR A 97 -0.78 6.96 21.58
N SER A 98 -2.05 7.22 21.81
CA SER A 98 -3.02 6.16 22.02
C SER A 98 -4.35 6.49 21.39
N TYR A 99 -5.00 5.48 20.83
CA TYR A 99 -6.38 5.61 20.35
C TYR A 99 -7.13 4.28 20.47
N ALA A 100 -8.44 4.37 20.54
CA ALA A 100 -9.34 3.25 20.39
C ALA A 100 -10.17 3.45 19.12
N MET A 101 -10.43 2.37 18.37
CA MET A 101 -11.21 2.43 17.13
C MET A 101 -12.30 1.35 17.13
N PRO A 102 -13.53 1.69 17.56
CA PRO A 102 -14.70 0.87 17.26
C PRO A 102 -14.96 0.84 15.76
N THR A 103 -15.29 -0.34 15.24
CA THR A 103 -15.61 -0.57 13.83
C THR A 103 -16.91 -1.34 13.67
N LEU A 104 -17.61 -1.05 12.57
CA LEU A 104 -18.78 -1.80 12.13
C LEU A 104 -18.59 -2.18 10.67
N ALA A 105 -18.72 -3.47 10.36
CA ALA A 105 -18.66 -3.94 9.00
C ALA A 105 -19.89 -4.78 8.63
N TRP A 106 -20.33 -4.64 7.40
CA TRP A 106 -21.26 -5.56 6.74
C TRP A 106 -20.49 -6.34 5.67
N VAL A 107 -20.60 -7.65 5.74
CA VAL A 107 -19.92 -8.57 4.83
C VAL A 107 -20.93 -9.45 4.13
N PHE A 108 -20.79 -9.54 2.81
CA PHE A 108 -21.53 -10.47 1.97
C PHE A 108 -20.53 -11.30 1.16
N ASP A 109 -20.69 -12.62 1.15
CA ASP A 109 -19.84 -13.53 0.38
C ASP A 109 -20.64 -14.76 -0.09
N ASN A 110 -20.96 -14.80 -1.39
CA ASN A 110 -21.53 -15.98 -2.04
C ASN A 110 -20.64 -16.45 -3.21
N ALA A 111 -19.35 -16.08 -3.18
CA ALA A 111 -18.41 -16.45 -4.22
C ALA A 111 -18.17 -17.97 -4.23
N LEU A 112 -18.23 -18.56 -5.39
CA LEU A 112 -17.88 -19.95 -5.64
C LEU A 112 -16.43 -20.00 -6.13
N TYR A 113 -15.65 -20.88 -5.49
CA TYR A 113 -14.23 -21.02 -5.75
C TYR A 113 -13.92 -22.26 -6.58
N GLY A 114 -13.03 -22.10 -7.55
CA GLY A 114 -12.35 -23.18 -8.24
C GLY A 114 -10.98 -23.47 -7.63
N TYR A 115 -10.14 -24.21 -8.35
CA TYR A 115 -8.79 -24.58 -7.88
C TYR A 115 -7.84 -23.40 -7.73
N VAL A 116 -8.03 -22.33 -8.53
CA VAL A 116 -7.11 -21.17 -8.56
C VAL A 116 -7.74 -19.94 -7.94
N GLY A 117 -9.06 -19.79 -8.01
CA GLY A 117 -9.72 -18.62 -7.48
C GLY A 117 -11.23 -18.64 -7.67
N PRO A 118 -11.93 -17.56 -7.29
CA PRO A 118 -13.37 -17.45 -7.45
C PRO A 118 -13.75 -17.26 -8.91
N PHE A 119 -14.82 -17.96 -9.34
CA PHE A 119 -15.28 -17.97 -10.73
C PHE A 119 -16.74 -17.53 -10.91
N LEU A 120 -17.53 -17.48 -9.85
CA LEU A 120 -18.94 -17.06 -9.90
C LEU A 120 -19.35 -16.45 -8.57
N GLY A 121 -20.26 -15.47 -8.61
CA GLY A 121 -20.83 -14.83 -7.44
C GLY A 121 -20.19 -13.49 -7.12
N ARG A 122 -20.34 -13.05 -5.88
CA ARG A 122 -19.83 -11.74 -5.43
C ARG A 122 -19.37 -11.79 -3.99
N ARG A 123 -18.45 -10.89 -3.68
CA ARG A 123 -17.97 -10.66 -2.34
C ARG A 123 -17.93 -9.16 -2.09
N SER A 124 -18.44 -8.73 -0.94
CA SER A 124 -18.37 -7.33 -0.54
C SER A 124 -18.11 -7.19 0.95
N ARG A 125 -17.32 -6.16 1.30
CA ARG A 125 -17.09 -5.70 2.66
C ARG A 125 -17.23 -4.20 2.67
N PHE A 126 -18.10 -3.70 3.53
CA PHE A 126 -18.24 -2.28 3.82
C PHE A 126 -18.01 -2.10 5.31
N GLU A 127 -17.03 -1.29 5.66
CA GLU A 127 -16.62 -1.07 7.04
C GLU A 127 -16.48 0.41 7.30
N VAL A 128 -16.89 0.82 8.47
CA VAL A 128 -16.68 2.16 9.01
C VAL A 128 -16.12 2.07 10.42
N GLY A 129 -15.27 3.01 10.78
CA GLY A 129 -14.67 3.11 12.09
C GLY A 129 -14.40 4.56 12.47
N GLN A 130 -14.38 4.83 13.75
CA GLN A 130 -14.05 6.15 14.30
C GLN A 130 -12.93 5.99 15.32
N SER A 131 -11.80 6.64 15.09
CA SER A 131 -10.74 6.68 16.09
C SER A 131 -11.06 7.72 17.16
N ILE A 132 -10.79 7.37 18.41
CA ILE A 132 -11.03 8.15 19.61
C ILE A 132 -9.78 8.11 20.47
N GLY A 133 -9.19 9.24 20.75
CA GLY A 133 -7.95 9.34 21.55
C GLY A 133 -7.08 10.48 21.09
N THR A 134 -5.77 10.27 21.12
CA THR A 134 -4.78 11.27 20.66
C THR A 134 -4.99 11.60 19.20
N TRP A 135 -5.24 10.58 18.38
CA TRP A 135 -5.54 10.76 16.96
C TRP A 135 -7.03 10.58 16.68
N GLN A 136 -7.60 11.54 15.93
CA GLN A 136 -9.02 11.59 15.67
C GLN A 136 -9.28 11.63 14.17
N PHE A 137 -9.82 10.54 13.65
CA PHE A 137 -10.24 10.41 12.26
C PHE A 137 -11.39 9.41 12.13
N PHE A 138 -12.20 9.61 11.12
CA PHE A 138 -13.16 8.63 10.62
C PHE A 138 -12.51 7.81 9.51
N GLN A 139 -12.72 6.50 9.50
CA GLN A 139 -12.21 5.58 8.47
C GLN A 139 -13.36 4.86 7.80
N GLY A 140 -13.31 4.77 6.47
CA GLY A 140 -14.22 3.98 5.69
C GLY A 140 -13.48 3.05 4.72
N THR A 141 -13.98 1.82 4.58
CA THR A 141 -13.49 0.84 3.62
C THR A 141 -14.66 0.24 2.86
N ALA A 142 -14.55 0.16 1.53
CA ALA A 142 -15.49 -0.56 0.68
C ALA A 142 -14.71 -1.43 -0.31
N ASP A 143 -14.90 -2.73 -0.28
CA ASP A 143 -14.31 -3.69 -1.21
C ASP A 143 -15.44 -4.53 -1.82
N TYR A 144 -15.77 -4.26 -3.06
CA TYR A 144 -16.77 -4.99 -3.82
C TYR A 144 -16.12 -5.77 -4.94
N ARG A 145 -16.34 -7.08 -4.99
CA ARG A 145 -15.80 -7.99 -6.02
C ARG A 145 -16.94 -8.80 -6.62
N ARG A 146 -16.91 -8.94 -7.93
CA ARG A 146 -17.90 -9.71 -8.68
C ARG A 146 -17.22 -10.61 -9.70
N TYR A 147 -17.78 -11.80 -9.88
CA TYR A 147 -17.28 -12.83 -10.75
C TYR A 147 -18.43 -13.35 -11.58
N ASP A 148 -18.37 -13.15 -12.90
CA ASP A 148 -19.40 -13.57 -13.85
C ASP A 148 -18.80 -14.48 -14.92
N LYS A 149 -19.44 -15.60 -15.18
CA LYS A 149 -19.12 -16.40 -16.37
C LYS A 149 -19.66 -15.70 -17.60
N VAL A 150 -18.77 -15.34 -18.52
CA VAL A 150 -19.13 -14.61 -19.75
C VAL A 150 -19.39 -15.58 -20.90
N ALA A 151 -18.50 -16.54 -21.11
CA ALA A 151 -18.62 -17.54 -22.16
C ALA A 151 -17.83 -18.80 -21.78
N GLY A 152 -18.53 -19.96 -21.77
CA GLY A 152 -17.88 -21.23 -21.41
C GLY A 152 -17.11 -21.15 -20.09
N PRO A 153 -15.79 -21.39 -20.07
CA PRO A 153 -14.97 -21.32 -18.89
C PRO A 153 -14.43 -19.91 -18.58
N VAL A 154 -14.73 -18.91 -19.42
CA VAL A 154 -14.21 -17.54 -19.29
C VAL A 154 -14.96 -16.80 -18.20
N VAL A 155 -14.22 -16.19 -17.28
CA VAL A 155 -14.73 -15.43 -16.13
C VAL A 155 -14.31 -13.98 -16.25
N LEU A 156 -15.28 -13.08 -16.14
CA LEU A 156 -15.03 -11.66 -15.91
C LEU A 156 -15.01 -11.42 -14.40
N ALA A 157 -13.87 -10.99 -13.89
CA ALA A 157 -13.71 -10.58 -12.50
C ALA A 157 -13.56 -9.07 -12.42
N THR A 158 -14.41 -8.43 -11.62
CA THR A 158 -14.37 -6.99 -11.38
C THR A 158 -14.19 -6.72 -9.89
N ARG A 159 -13.44 -5.66 -9.57
CA ARG A 159 -13.28 -5.15 -8.21
C ARG A 159 -13.39 -3.64 -8.20
N LEU A 160 -14.14 -3.14 -7.23
CA LEU A 160 -14.15 -1.74 -6.84
C LEU A 160 -13.72 -1.67 -5.39
N PHE A 161 -12.68 -0.93 -5.12
CA PHE A 161 -12.11 -0.75 -3.79
C PHE A 161 -12.06 0.74 -3.46
N TYR A 162 -12.46 1.07 -2.25
CA TYR A 162 -12.29 2.38 -1.64
C TYR A 162 -11.76 2.20 -0.23
N PHE A 163 -10.80 3.02 0.13
CA PHE A 163 -10.33 3.22 1.48
C PHE A 163 -10.14 4.71 1.70
N GLY A 164 -10.57 5.22 2.85
CA GLY A 164 -10.38 6.63 3.14
C GLY A 164 -10.44 6.95 4.61
N ARG A 165 -9.64 7.91 4.99
CA ARG A 165 -9.64 8.56 6.30
C ARG A 165 -9.99 10.03 6.15
N ARG A 166 -10.79 10.54 7.08
CA ARG A 166 -11.15 11.95 7.17
C ARG A 166 -11.17 12.41 8.61
N GLY A 167 -10.74 13.64 8.85
CA GLY A 167 -10.68 14.23 10.19
C GLY A 167 -9.35 14.93 10.44
N ARG A 168 -9.18 15.41 11.66
CA ARG A 168 -8.04 16.24 12.05
C ARG A 168 -6.68 15.57 11.78
N ASP A 169 -6.59 14.27 12.09
CA ASP A 169 -5.33 13.54 12.05
C ASP A 169 -5.32 12.46 10.93
N ALA A 170 -6.20 12.59 9.93
CA ALA A 170 -6.39 11.61 8.87
C ALA A 170 -5.13 11.41 7.99
N GLU A 171 -4.38 12.48 7.78
CA GLU A 171 -3.21 12.52 6.87
C GLU A 171 -1.90 12.13 7.55
N LEU A 172 -1.91 11.96 8.89
CA LEU A 172 -0.74 11.43 9.60
C LEU A 172 -0.37 9.99 9.19
N PHE A 173 -1.35 9.24 8.67
CA PHE A 173 -1.20 7.85 8.23
C PHE A 173 -1.47 7.74 6.76
N GLN A 174 -0.47 8.02 5.97
CA GLN A 174 -0.56 7.89 4.54
C GLN A 174 -0.56 6.41 4.13
N PHE A 175 -1.34 6.12 3.10
CA PHE A 175 -1.51 4.82 2.50
C PHE A 175 -0.82 4.81 1.13
N TYR A 176 -0.16 3.71 0.78
CA TYR A 176 0.44 3.52 -0.53
C TYR A 176 -0.44 2.65 -1.42
N GLY A 177 -0.96 3.23 -2.51
CA GLY A 177 -1.89 2.57 -3.43
C GLY A 177 -1.23 1.72 -4.53
N GLY A 178 0.09 1.81 -4.70
CA GLY A 178 0.85 1.10 -5.75
C GLY A 178 1.27 -0.30 -5.36
N THR A 179 0.42 -1.06 -4.68
CA THR A 179 0.69 -2.45 -4.35
C THR A 179 0.17 -3.39 -5.44
N THR A 180 0.73 -4.59 -5.50
CA THR A 180 0.28 -5.63 -6.44
C THR A 180 -1.18 -6.05 -6.23
N GLU A 181 -1.73 -5.78 -5.06
CA GLU A 181 -3.11 -6.07 -4.69
C GLU A 181 -4.09 -4.97 -5.14
N LEU A 182 -3.61 -3.77 -5.44
CA LEU A 182 -4.42 -2.61 -5.80
C LEU A 182 -4.19 -2.21 -7.25
N VAL A 183 -3.07 -1.56 -7.57
CA VAL A 183 -2.72 -1.17 -8.94
C VAL A 183 -1.38 -1.78 -9.31
N ARG A 184 -1.40 -2.83 -10.10
CA ARG A 184 -0.20 -3.55 -10.54
C ARG A 184 0.71 -2.69 -11.41
N GLY A 185 2.01 -2.93 -11.37
CA GLY A 185 3.00 -2.18 -12.15
C GLY A 185 3.42 -0.83 -11.56
N HIS A 186 2.87 -0.46 -10.42
CA HIS A 186 3.20 0.78 -9.71
C HIS A 186 3.82 0.50 -8.32
N THR A 187 4.52 -0.63 -8.16
CA THR A 187 5.19 -0.94 -6.88
C THR A 187 6.27 0.09 -6.59
N TYR A 188 6.51 0.39 -5.31
CA TYR A 188 7.46 1.42 -4.88
C TYR A 188 8.86 1.26 -5.53
N GLY A 189 9.39 0.06 -5.58
CA GLY A 189 10.69 -0.24 -6.20
C GLY A 189 10.70 -0.23 -7.74
N SER A 190 9.55 -0.01 -8.40
CA SER A 190 9.47 0.07 -9.86
C SER A 190 9.72 1.47 -10.42
N TYR A 191 9.87 2.49 -9.55
CA TYR A 191 10.13 3.87 -9.95
C TYR A 191 11.64 4.10 -10.10
N GLU A 192 12.02 4.71 -11.23
CA GLU A 192 13.41 5.05 -11.51
C GLU A 192 13.78 6.38 -10.85
N LYS A 193 15.09 6.61 -10.62
CA LYS A 193 15.59 7.85 -10.00
C LYS A 193 15.21 9.11 -10.77
N ASN A 194 15.13 9.05 -12.07
CA ASN A 194 14.76 10.16 -12.96
C ASN A 194 13.26 10.50 -12.92
N GLU A 195 12.41 9.59 -12.46
CA GLU A 195 10.99 9.88 -12.19
C GLU A 195 10.82 10.65 -10.87
N CYS A 196 11.88 10.85 -10.13
CA CYS A 196 11.94 11.59 -8.87
C CYS A 196 12.55 13.00 -9.00
N LEU A 197 13.04 13.37 -10.17
CA LEU A 197 13.77 14.64 -10.39
C LEU A 197 12.94 15.60 -11.24
N VAL A 198 11.83 16.10 -10.71
CA VAL A 198 11.15 17.23 -11.31
C VAL A 198 11.62 18.49 -10.58
N GLY A 199 12.35 19.35 -11.26
CA GLY A 199 12.80 20.62 -10.72
C GLY A 199 13.95 20.58 -9.70
N GLY A 200 14.69 19.46 -9.59
CA GLY A 200 15.84 19.34 -8.69
C GLY A 200 15.49 19.09 -7.21
N ALA A 201 14.23 18.95 -6.86
CA ALA A 201 13.79 18.61 -5.51
C ALA A 201 13.75 17.09 -5.33
N LEU A 202 14.53 16.57 -4.37
CA LEU A 202 14.66 15.13 -4.07
C LEU A 202 13.36 14.44 -3.67
N ASN A 203 12.29 15.18 -3.38
CA ASN A 203 11.01 14.65 -2.90
C ASN A 203 9.89 14.65 -3.95
N ALA A 204 10.17 15.12 -5.15
CA ALA A 204 9.18 15.20 -6.24
C ALA A 204 9.17 13.93 -7.07
N CYS A 205 8.69 12.83 -6.50
CA CYS A 205 8.64 11.55 -7.23
C CYS A 205 7.23 11.25 -7.74
N ALA A 206 7.14 10.67 -8.94
CA ALA A 206 5.88 10.12 -9.46
C ALA A 206 5.21 9.12 -8.48
N VAL A 207 5.98 8.50 -7.62
CA VAL A 207 5.50 7.62 -6.54
C VAL A 207 4.59 8.35 -5.55
N ASN A 208 4.78 9.65 -5.32
CA ASN A 208 3.97 10.44 -4.39
C ASN A 208 2.51 10.55 -4.82
N ASN A 209 2.25 10.39 -6.13
CA ASN A 209 0.89 10.33 -6.66
C ASN A 209 0.08 9.11 -6.16
N LEU A 210 0.73 8.16 -5.49
CA LEU A 210 0.13 6.95 -4.91
C LEU A 210 0.20 6.91 -3.38
N ILE A 211 0.56 8.02 -2.74
CA ILE A 211 0.63 8.16 -1.29
C ILE A 211 -0.42 9.17 -0.86
N GLY A 212 -1.29 8.80 0.07
CA GLY A 212 -2.33 9.69 0.60
C GLY A 212 -3.22 9.01 1.63
N SER A 213 -4.20 9.74 2.14
CA SER A 213 -5.13 9.29 3.17
C SER A 213 -6.38 8.62 2.61
N GLN A 214 -6.63 8.76 1.31
CA GLN A 214 -7.78 8.17 0.61
C GLN A 214 -7.33 7.46 -0.67
N SER A 215 -8.02 6.38 -1.04
CA SER A 215 -7.74 5.60 -2.26
C SER A 215 -9.02 5.05 -2.88
N ALA A 216 -9.11 5.09 -4.20
CA ALA A 216 -10.13 4.40 -4.98
C ALA A 216 -9.48 3.60 -6.11
N VAL A 217 -9.84 2.33 -6.24
CA VAL A 217 -9.25 1.43 -7.23
C VAL A 217 -10.35 0.63 -7.94
N GLY A 218 -10.22 0.55 -9.27
CA GLY A 218 -11.01 -0.33 -10.12
C GLY A 218 -10.10 -1.35 -10.80
N ASN A 219 -10.45 -2.63 -10.70
CA ASN A 219 -9.75 -3.71 -11.39
C ASN A 219 -10.75 -4.47 -12.25
N VAL A 220 -10.35 -4.80 -13.46
CA VAL A 220 -11.11 -5.66 -14.37
C VAL A 220 -10.18 -6.74 -14.91
N GLU A 221 -10.57 -8.00 -14.80
CA GLU A 221 -9.80 -9.14 -15.29
C GLU A 221 -10.69 -10.06 -16.09
N LEU A 222 -10.22 -10.43 -17.27
CA LEU A 222 -10.80 -11.53 -18.05
C LEU A 222 -9.90 -12.76 -17.85
N ARG A 223 -10.48 -13.80 -17.23
CA ARG A 223 -9.78 -15.01 -16.79
C ARG A 223 -10.25 -16.22 -17.59
N TRP A 224 -9.35 -17.10 -17.93
CA TRP A 224 -9.69 -18.39 -18.52
C TRP A 224 -8.69 -19.47 -18.11
N PRO A 225 -9.15 -20.70 -17.90
CA PRO A 225 -8.27 -21.81 -17.60
C PRO A 225 -7.43 -22.16 -18.83
N LEU A 226 -6.10 -22.18 -18.66
CA LEU A 226 -5.20 -22.72 -19.68
C LEU A 226 -5.16 -24.24 -19.61
N TRP A 227 -5.28 -24.77 -18.41
CA TRP A 227 -5.09 -26.18 -18.15
C TRP A 227 -6.00 -26.63 -17.01
N ASN A 228 -6.94 -27.49 -17.32
CA ASN A 228 -7.61 -28.30 -16.32
C ASN A 228 -6.70 -29.51 -16.03
N SER A 229 -6.43 -29.81 -14.77
CA SER A 229 -5.56 -30.88 -14.29
C SER A 229 -5.82 -32.27 -14.89
N VAL A 230 -6.82 -32.39 -15.74
CA VAL A 230 -7.26 -33.62 -16.43
C VAL A 230 -6.65 -33.72 -17.83
N LEU A 231 -5.93 -32.75 -18.32
CA LEU A 231 -5.31 -32.86 -19.62
C LEU A 231 -4.12 -33.83 -19.56
N ALA A 232 -4.46 -35.05 -20.01
CA ALA A 232 -3.53 -35.99 -20.56
C ALA A 232 -2.61 -36.77 -19.60
N GLY A 233 -3.07 -37.16 -18.40
CA GLY A 233 -2.29 -38.18 -17.66
C GLY A 233 -0.84 -37.79 -17.29
N LEU A 234 -0.44 -36.55 -17.54
CA LEU A 234 0.83 -36.04 -17.10
C LEU A 234 0.72 -35.64 -15.65
N PRO A 235 1.57 -36.14 -14.76
CA PRO A 235 1.63 -35.71 -13.37
C PRO A 235 2.22 -34.30 -13.27
N LEU A 236 1.51 -33.30 -13.76
CA LEU A 236 1.89 -31.90 -13.52
C LEU A 236 1.57 -31.55 -12.08
N PRO A 237 2.51 -30.90 -11.38
CA PRO A 237 2.33 -30.54 -9.98
C PRO A 237 1.30 -29.41 -9.75
N PHE A 238 0.51 -29.05 -10.77
CA PHE A 238 -0.49 -27.99 -10.70
C PHE A 238 -1.91 -28.56 -10.64
N ALA A 239 -2.66 -28.20 -9.62
CA ALA A 239 -4.08 -28.52 -9.49
C ALA A 239 -4.99 -27.67 -10.40
N GLY A 240 -4.44 -26.75 -11.16
CA GLY A 240 -5.10 -25.90 -12.14
C GLY A 240 -4.16 -24.79 -12.59
N LEU A 241 -4.28 -24.38 -13.83
CA LEU A 241 -3.54 -23.27 -14.41
C LEU A 241 -4.55 -22.33 -15.08
N GLU A 242 -4.54 -21.08 -14.66
CA GLU A 242 -5.43 -20.02 -15.17
C GLU A 242 -4.59 -18.86 -15.69
N THR A 243 -4.96 -18.31 -16.83
CA THR A 243 -4.42 -17.06 -17.31
C THR A 243 -5.46 -15.96 -17.25
N ALA A 244 -5.00 -14.72 -17.15
CA ALA A 244 -5.86 -13.56 -17.20
C ALA A 244 -5.19 -12.42 -17.96
N VAL A 245 -6.01 -11.60 -18.60
CA VAL A 245 -5.62 -10.23 -18.97
C VAL A 245 -6.35 -9.27 -18.04
N PHE A 246 -5.70 -8.18 -17.68
CA PHE A 246 -6.26 -7.25 -16.72
C PHE A 246 -6.02 -5.79 -17.09
N PHE A 247 -6.88 -4.96 -16.54
CA PHE A 247 -6.73 -3.51 -16.51
C PHE A 247 -7.03 -3.01 -15.10
N ASP A 248 -6.11 -2.22 -14.55
CA ASP A 248 -6.23 -1.57 -13.24
C ASP A 248 -6.23 -0.07 -13.41
N ALA A 249 -7.05 0.61 -12.63
CA ALA A 249 -7.06 2.05 -12.49
C ALA A 249 -7.18 2.41 -11.02
N GLY A 250 -6.37 3.35 -10.55
CA GLY A 250 -6.36 3.76 -9.15
C GLY A 250 -6.05 5.23 -8.99
N LEU A 251 -6.56 5.78 -7.91
CA LEU A 251 -6.33 7.14 -7.48
C LEU A 251 -6.06 7.12 -5.98
N VAL A 252 -5.07 7.87 -5.55
CA VAL A 252 -4.79 8.12 -4.14
C VAL A 252 -4.69 9.62 -3.93
N TRP A 253 -5.32 10.14 -2.87
CA TRP A 253 -5.39 11.57 -2.63
C TRP A 253 -5.51 11.90 -1.15
N ASP A 254 -5.27 13.15 -0.81
CA ASP A 254 -5.52 13.76 0.50
C ASP A 254 -6.72 14.71 0.44
N ASN A 255 -7.15 15.26 1.59
CA ASN A 255 -8.40 16.05 1.65
C ASN A 255 -8.36 17.27 0.74
N ASP A 256 -7.20 17.91 0.59
CA ASP A 256 -7.03 19.15 -0.17
C ASP A 256 -6.47 18.93 -1.59
N SER A 257 -6.38 17.66 -2.04
CA SER A 257 -5.85 17.34 -3.36
C SER A 257 -6.77 17.79 -4.50
N ASN A 258 -6.16 18.32 -5.56
CA ASN A 258 -6.86 18.59 -6.83
C ASN A 258 -6.80 17.34 -7.71
N ILE A 259 -7.95 16.74 -8.00
CA ILE A 259 -8.05 15.48 -8.73
C ILE A 259 -8.24 15.75 -10.22
N LYS A 260 -7.32 15.20 -11.04
CA LYS A 260 -7.42 15.20 -12.51
C LYS A 260 -7.47 13.76 -13.05
N TRP A 261 -8.15 13.56 -14.18
CA TRP A 261 -8.14 12.26 -14.87
C TRP A 261 -6.79 11.96 -15.52
N ASN A 262 -6.23 12.93 -16.22
CA ASN A 262 -4.89 12.89 -16.75
C ASN A 262 -4.08 14.03 -16.14
N ARG A 263 -2.78 13.82 -16.05
CA ARG A 263 -1.85 14.85 -15.65
C ARG A 263 -1.40 15.66 -16.87
N ASP A 264 -1.27 16.96 -16.70
CA ASP A 264 -0.59 17.85 -17.62
C ASP A 264 0.93 17.83 -17.35
N GLU A 265 1.76 18.14 -18.33
CA GLU A 265 3.24 18.09 -18.19
C GLU A 265 3.74 19.05 -17.08
N ASP A 266 3.04 20.16 -16.87
CA ASP A 266 3.37 21.19 -15.90
C ASP A 266 2.75 20.95 -14.51
N ASP A 267 1.96 19.90 -14.33
CA ASP A 267 1.33 19.61 -13.06
C ASP A 267 2.36 19.16 -12.01
N PRO A 268 2.44 19.81 -10.84
CA PRO A 268 3.37 19.40 -9.79
C PRO A 268 2.96 18.05 -9.18
N PHE A 269 3.94 17.20 -8.85
CA PHE A 269 3.72 15.96 -8.10
C PHE A 269 3.62 16.16 -6.60
N ILE A 270 3.88 17.38 -6.15
CA ILE A 270 3.95 17.76 -4.73
C ILE A 270 3.18 19.05 -4.57
N ASP A 271 2.62 19.24 -3.39
CA ASP A 271 2.07 20.53 -2.99
C ASP A 271 3.18 21.58 -3.01
N PRO A 272 3.08 22.60 -3.88
CA PRO A 272 4.06 23.68 -3.90
C PRO A 272 4.18 24.41 -2.56
N SER A 273 3.16 24.37 -1.70
CA SER A 273 3.17 25.00 -0.38
C SER A 273 4.18 24.37 0.58
N GLN A 274 4.62 23.14 0.33
CA GLN A 274 5.71 22.51 1.11
C GLN A 274 7.08 23.11 0.80
N PHE A 275 7.24 23.77 -0.34
CA PHE A 275 8.50 24.37 -0.79
C PHE A 275 8.46 25.89 -0.83
N ASP A 276 7.33 26.49 -1.15
CA ASP A 276 7.11 27.92 -1.17
C ASP A 276 5.66 28.26 -0.81
N PRO A 277 5.40 28.73 0.42
CA PRO A 277 4.06 29.12 0.85
C PRO A 277 3.41 30.21 -0.02
N ALA A 278 4.20 30.97 -0.79
CA ALA A 278 3.71 32.02 -1.69
C ALA A 278 3.19 31.47 -3.03
N LEU A 279 3.57 30.23 -3.39
CA LEU A 279 3.15 29.56 -4.62
C LEU A 279 1.98 28.58 -4.41
N GLY A 280 1.40 28.54 -3.21
CA GLY A 280 0.43 27.58 -2.73
C GLY A 280 -0.74 27.32 -3.67
N GLY A 281 -0.81 26.10 -4.15
CA GLY A 281 -1.96 25.50 -4.82
C GLY A 281 -2.12 24.06 -4.33
N PRO A 282 -3.34 23.50 -4.41
CA PRO A 282 -3.57 22.12 -3.99
C PRO A 282 -2.72 21.17 -4.83
N GLU A 283 -2.19 20.15 -4.18
CA GLU A 283 -1.46 19.07 -4.83
C GLU A 283 -2.32 18.42 -5.93
N VAL A 284 -1.74 18.22 -7.11
CA VAL A 284 -2.44 17.59 -8.22
C VAL A 284 -2.25 16.08 -8.17
N ARG A 285 -3.35 15.35 -8.03
CA ARG A 285 -3.41 13.89 -8.06
C ARG A 285 -4.12 13.42 -9.33
N ASN A 286 -3.56 12.42 -9.98
CA ASN A 286 -4.17 11.87 -11.18
C ASN A 286 -4.37 10.35 -11.10
N VAL A 287 -5.31 9.86 -11.91
CA VAL A 287 -5.59 8.43 -12.00
C VAL A 287 -4.43 7.71 -12.65
N VAL A 288 -3.81 6.79 -11.92
CA VAL A 288 -2.80 5.87 -12.44
C VAL A 288 -3.48 4.63 -13.02
N ARG A 289 -2.92 4.10 -14.08
CA ARG A 289 -3.49 2.98 -14.83
C ARG A 289 -2.41 1.98 -15.20
N SER A 290 -2.81 0.72 -15.30
CA SER A 290 -1.94 -0.33 -15.84
C SER A 290 -2.76 -1.39 -16.56
N TRP A 291 -2.12 -2.13 -17.44
CA TRP A 291 -2.67 -3.33 -18.02
C TRP A 291 -1.61 -4.43 -18.04
N GLY A 292 -2.04 -5.66 -18.22
CA GLY A 292 -1.10 -6.75 -18.24
C GLY A 292 -1.75 -8.12 -18.34
N ALA A 293 -0.93 -9.13 -18.09
CA ALA A 293 -1.36 -10.53 -18.07
C ALA A 293 -0.89 -11.21 -16.79
N SER A 294 -1.68 -12.15 -16.32
CA SER A 294 -1.39 -12.97 -15.14
C SER A 294 -1.38 -14.44 -15.53
N LEU A 295 -0.48 -15.21 -14.94
CA LEU A 295 -0.51 -16.66 -14.90
C LEU A 295 -0.66 -17.09 -13.44
N ARG A 296 -1.68 -17.90 -13.17
CA ARG A 296 -2.00 -18.35 -11.81
C ARG A 296 -2.09 -19.86 -11.78
N GLY A 297 -1.54 -20.46 -10.75
CA GLY A 297 -1.61 -21.90 -10.56
C GLY A 297 -1.64 -22.26 -9.08
N ASN A 298 -2.13 -23.44 -8.79
CA ASN A 298 -2.05 -24.02 -7.46
C ASN A 298 -1.09 -25.21 -7.52
N LEU A 299 0.14 -25.00 -7.06
CA LEU A 299 1.19 -26.02 -7.04
C LEU A 299 0.87 -27.04 -5.94
N LEU A 300 0.85 -28.31 -6.32
CA LEU A 300 0.58 -29.43 -5.40
C LEU A 300 -0.79 -29.36 -4.70
N GLY A 301 -1.69 -28.44 -5.12
CA GLY A 301 -3.00 -28.25 -4.51
C GLY A 301 -3.05 -27.38 -3.26
N PHE A 302 -1.90 -26.92 -2.73
CA PHE A 302 -1.84 -26.11 -1.51
C PHE A 302 -0.99 -24.84 -1.62
N LEU A 303 -0.14 -24.73 -2.64
CA LEU A 303 0.72 -23.55 -2.82
C LEU A 303 0.23 -22.69 -3.99
N PRO A 304 -0.50 -21.59 -3.75
CA PRO A 304 -0.92 -20.69 -4.81
C PRO A 304 0.29 -19.94 -5.36
N LEU A 305 0.47 -20.00 -6.68
CA LEU A 305 1.48 -19.24 -7.41
C LEU A 305 0.80 -18.24 -8.33
N ARG A 306 1.38 -17.06 -8.44
CA ARG A 306 0.93 -16.00 -9.33
C ARG A 306 2.13 -15.28 -9.93
N LEU A 307 2.12 -15.16 -11.26
CA LEU A 307 3.07 -14.37 -12.03
C LEU A 307 2.28 -13.31 -12.78
N ASP A 308 2.61 -12.04 -12.53
CA ASP A 308 1.98 -10.91 -13.20
C ASP A 308 3.03 -10.19 -14.06
N TYR A 309 2.70 -9.98 -15.33
CA TYR A 309 3.36 -9.01 -16.18
C TYR A 309 2.46 -7.78 -16.27
N SER A 310 2.95 -6.63 -15.85
CA SER A 310 2.18 -5.38 -15.84
C SER A 310 2.93 -4.26 -16.52
N ARG A 311 2.20 -3.47 -17.31
CA ARG A 311 2.70 -2.26 -17.94
C ARG A 311 1.95 -1.05 -17.42
N PRO A 312 2.62 -0.15 -16.68
CA PRO A 312 2.03 1.09 -16.24
C PRO A 312 1.74 2.01 -17.42
N LEU A 313 0.65 2.76 -17.35
CA LEU A 313 0.25 3.76 -18.32
C LEU A 313 0.33 5.15 -17.68
N GLY A 314 0.77 6.15 -18.46
CA GLY A 314 0.84 7.54 -17.98
C GLY A 314 2.00 7.84 -17.05
N ARG A 315 2.96 6.93 -16.91
CA ARG A 315 4.27 7.27 -16.31
C ARG A 315 5.08 8.06 -17.36
N PRO A 316 5.75 9.14 -16.96
CA PRO A 316 6.68 9.80 -17.85
C PRO A 316 7.76 8.78 -18.25
N MET A 317 7.67 8.26 -19.46
CA MET A 317 8.74 7.45 -20.02
C MET A 317 9.88 8.41 -20.36
N VAL A 318 10.93 8.40 -19.58
CA VAL A 318 12.17 9.06 -19.95
C VAL A 318 12.67 8.37 -21.21
N LYS A 319 12.61 9.07 -22.32
CA LYS A 319 13.25 8.64 -23.55
C LYS A 319 14.75 8.68 -23.27
N HIS A 320 15.37 7.52 -23.16
CA HIS A 320 16.81 7.43 -23.26
C HIS A 320 17.16 7.80 -24.71
N TYR A 321 17.76 8.96 -24.90
CA TYR A 321 18.45 9.34 -26.12
C TYR A 321 19.87 8.79 -26.10
#